data_9900305a621b3eaf8fd705e74349084e
#
_entry.id   9900305a621b3eaf8fd705e74349084e
#
_cell.length_a   1.000
_cell.length_b   1.000
_cell.length_c   1.000
_cell.angle_alpha   90.00
_cell.angle_beta   90.00
_cell.angle_gamma   90.00
#
_symmetry.space_group_name_H-M   'P 1'
#
loop_
_entity.id
_entity.type
_entity.pdbx_description
1 polymer ?
#
loop_
_entity_poly.entity_id
_entity_poly.type
_entity_poly.pdbx_seq_one_letter_code
_entity_poly.pdbx_strand_id
1 'polypeptide(L)'
;GGSTAYGSIAFSELLAADFSDSNFWSRLNRDICLRDLVFLDTETTGLSGGTGTYAFLVGLGYITDEGLVVEHYLMRDFDEEYPMLQSLLDTLKRFKILVSFNGKSFDWPLLESRLVYSRLRNIIWEDAHLDLLHVARRLWGYRLSSCSLISIEEEILGLQRSDDIPGHM
;
A
#
# COMPACT_ATOMS: atom_id res chain seq x y z
N GLY A 1 3.83 -26.66 0.47
CA GLY A 1 3.33 -25.32 0.59
C GLY A 1 2.37 -25.25 1.76
N GLY A 2 2.80 -24.67 2.87
CA GLY A 2 1.92 -24.44 4.00
C GLY A 2 0.93 -23.33 3.66
N SER A 3 -0.35 -23.48 4.02
CA SER A 3 -1.31 -22.40 3.89
C SER A 3 -0.96 -21.31 4.88
N THR A 4 -0.40 -20.22 4.39
CA THR A 4 -0.17 -19.02 5.19
C THR A 4 -1.50 -18.31 5.33
N ALA A 5 -1.98 -18.09 6.55
CA ALA A 5 -3.17 -17.31 6.85
C ALA A 5 -2.77 -16.00 7.50
N TYR A 6 -3.54 -14.96 7.24
CA TYR A 6 -3.43 -13.67 7.92
C TYR A 6 -4.74 -13.43 8.68
N GLY A 7 -4.67 -13.55 10.00
CA GLY A 7 -5.88 -13.57 10.82
C GLY A 7 -6.75 -14.79 10.51
N SER A 8 -8.02 -14.58 10.27
CA SER A 8 -9.02 -15.62 9.96
C SER A 8 -9.09 -15.99 8.47
N ILE A 9 -8.33 -15.30 7.60
CA ILE A 9 -8.42 -15.47 6.14
C ILE A 9 -7.13 -16.11 5.62
N ALA A 10 -7.25 -17.20 4.87
CA ALA A 10 -6.14 -17.84 4.20
C ALA A 10 -5.78 -17.08 2.90
N PHE A 11 -4.49 -16.93 2.58
CA PHE A 11 -4.05 -16.34 1.32
C PHE A 11 -4.61 -17.05 0.08
N SER A 12 -4.83 -18.35 0.17
CA SER A 12 -5.47 -19.15 -0.89
C SER A 12 -6.91 -18.70 -1.19
N GLU A 13 -7.64 -18.22 -0.18
CA GLU A 13 -9.00 -17.70 -0.35
C GLU A 13 -8.98 -16.35 -1.08
N LEU A 14 -8.00 -15.50 -0.76
CA LEU A 14 -7.80 -14.24 -1.46
C LEU A 14 -7.50 -14.46 -2.95
N LEU A 15 -6.64 -15.44 -3.27
CA LEU A 15 -6.30 -15.77 -4.65
C LEU A 15 -7.47 -16.40 -5.43
N ALA A 16 -8.38 -17.08 -4.73
CA ALA A 16 -9.57 -17.69 -5.31
C ALA A 16 -10.77 -16.73 -5.38
N ALA A 17 -10.70 -15.56 -4.71
CA ALA A 17 -11.80 -14.61 -4.67
C ALA A 17 -12.03 -13.99 -6.07
N ASP A 18 -13.28 -14.02 -6.51
CA ASP A 18 -13.70 -13.32 -7.72
C ASP A 18 -13.99 -11.85 -7.40
N PHE A 19 -13.20 -10.96 -7.94
CA PHE A 19 -13.34 -9.51 -7.78
C PHE A 19 -14.10 -8.86 -8.93
N SER A 20 -14.53 -9.61 -9.94
CA SER A 20 -15.18 -9.09 -11.15
C SER A 20 -16.50 -8.35 -10.86
N ASP A 21 -17.25 -8.79 -9.85
CA ASP A 21 -18.55 -8.23 -9.47
C ASP A 21 -18.49 -7.06 -8.48
N SER A 22 -17.29 -6.63 -8.08
CA SER A 22 -17.21 -5.50 -7.16
C SER A 22 -17.60 -4.19 -7.86
N ASN A 23 -18.63 -3.52 -7.34
CA ASN A 23 -19.06 -2.17 -7.78
C ASN A 23 -17.91 -1.13 -7.71
N PHE A 24 -16.83 -1.47 -7.07
CA PHE A 24 -15.62 -0.66 -6.99
C PHE A 24 -14.87 -0.66 -8.33
N TRP A 25 -14.66 -1.83 -8.94
CA TRP A 25 -13.95 -1.99 -10.21
C TRP A 25 -14.77 -1.51 -11.41
N SER A 26 -16.11 -1.61 -11.32
CA SER A 26 -17.01 -1.13 -12.37
C SER A 26 -16.87 0.37 -12.66
N ARG A 27 -16.45 1.17 -11.66
CA ARG A 27 -16.17 2.60 -11.83
C ARG A 27 -14.90 2.87 -12.65
N LEU A 28 -13.96 1.94 -12.67
CA LEU A 28 -12.70 2.07 -13.41
C LEU A 28 -12.84 1.65 -14.87
N ASN A 29 -14.02 1.08 -15.25
CA ASN A 29 -14.33 0.59 -16.61
C ASN A 29 -13.20 -0.26 -17.21
N ARG A 30 -12.56 -1.12 -16.40
CA ARG A 30 -11.41 -1.96 -16.76
C ARG A 30 -11.58 -3.35 -16.17
N ASP A 31 -11.18 -4.36 -16.93
CA ASP A 31 -10.94 -5.71 -16.40
C ASP A 31 -9.69 -5.66 -15.53
N ILE A 32 -9.87 -5.72 -14.21
CA ILE A 32 -8.79 -5.65 -13.21
C ILE A 32 -8.75 -6.97 -12.48
N CYS A 33 -7.55 -7.53 -12.37
CA CYS A 33 -7.28 -8.70 -11.56
C CYS A 33 -6.30 -8.36 -10.41
N LEU A 34 -6.16 -9.27 -9.45
CA LEU A 34 -5.26 -9.07 -8.30
C LEU A 34 -3.82 -8.77 -8.68
N ARG A 35 -3.37 -9.25 -9.83
CA ARG A 35 -2.00 -9.00 -10.34
C ARG A 35 -1.80 -7.59 -10.87
N ASP A 36 -2.88 -6.88 -11.14
CA ASP A 36 -2.82 -5.47 -11.56
C ASP A 36 -2.62 -4.52 -10.37
N LEU A 37 -2.72 -5.03 -9.13
CA LEU A 37 -2.62 -4.25 -7.90
C LEU A 37 -1.20 -4.29 -7.34
N VAL A 38 -0.76 -3.15 -6.84
CA VAL A 38 0.41 -3.01 -5.98
C VAL A 38 0.02 -2.33 -4.68
N PHE A 39 0.35 -2.94 -3.56
CA PHE A 39 0.16 -2.39 -2.22
C PHE A 39 1.40 -1.60 -1.85
N LEU A 40 1.22 -0.42 -1.27
CA LEU A 40 2.31 0.48 -0.90
C LEU A 40 2.13 0.96 0.53
N ASP A 41 3.24 0.98 1.25
CA ASP A 41 3.40 1.58 2.57
C ASP A 41 4.79 2.24 2.69
N THR A 42 4.96 3.25 3.56
CA THR A 42 6.23 3.96 3.72
C THR A 42 6.60 4.20 5.17
N GLU A 43 7.92 4.16 5.46
CA GLU A 43 8.50 4.68 6.69
C GLU A 43 9.26 5.98 6.41
N THR A 44 9.05 6.99 7.24
CA THR A 44 9.50 8.35 6.96
C THR A 44 10.33 8.94 8.09
N THR A 45 11.22 9.89 7.75
CA THR A 45 12.06 10.59 8.74
C THR A 45 11.29 11.58 9.61
N GLY A 46 10.02 11.85 9.34
CA GLY A 46 9.17 12.76 10.13
C GLY A 46 7.72 12.77 9.68
N LEU A 47 6.83 13.16 10.58
CA LEU A 47 5.38 13.17 10.38
C LEU A 47 4.85 14.41 9.64
N SER A 48 5.66 15.43 9.39
CA SER A 48 5.20 16.78 9.04
C SER A 48 5.04 17.06 7.56
N GLY A 49 5.37 16.11 6.65
CA GLY A 49 5.16 16.29 5.20
C GLY A 49 5.85 17.50 4.57
N GLY A 50 6.94 18.00 5.16
CA GLY A 50 7.72 19.14 4.62
C GLY A 50 8.80 18.69 3.64
N THR A 51 9.44 19.66 2.97
CA THR A 51 10.53 19.41 2.00
C THR A 51 11.74 18.68 2.56
N GLY A 52 11.86 18.58 3.88
CA GLY A 52 12.90 17.83 4.61
C GLY A 52 12.49 16.44 5.05
N THR A 53 11.28 15.98 4.73
CA THR A 53 10.82 14.62 5.03
C THR A 53 11.18 13.68 3.89
N TYR A 54 11.80 12.55 4.23
CA TYR A 54 12.20 11.50 3.29
C TYR A 54 11.45 10.20 3.62
N ALA A 55 11.06 9.46 2.60
CA ALA A 55 10.69 8.07 2.75
C ALA A 55 11.98 7.24 2.72
N PHE A 56 12.46 6.79 3.87
CA PHE A 56 13.69 6.02 3.94
C PHE A 56 13.48 4.53 3.70
N LEU A 57 12.24 4.06 3.85
CA LEU A 57 11.83 2.70 3.50
C LEU A 57 10.49 2.75 2.78
N VAL A 58 10.40 2.13 1.61
CA VAL A 58 9.16 1.94 0.87
C VAL A 58 8.93 0.45 0.71
N GLY A 59 7.80 -0.04 1.19
CA GLY A 59 7.33 -1.40 1.02
C GLY A 59 6.36 -1.51 -0.16
N LEU A 60 6.60 -2.46 -1.06
CA LEU A 60 5.65 -2.87 -2.08
C LEU A 60 5.23 -4.32 -1.86
N GLY A 61 3.90 -4.56 -1.88
CA GLY A 61 3.34 -5.91 -1.90
C GLY A 61 2.57 -6.14 -3.21
N TYR A 62 2.74 -7.28 -3.85
CA TYR A 62 1.99 -7.63 -5.05
C TYR A 62 1.92 -9.14 -5.28
N ILE A 63 0.98 -9.57 -6.12
CA ILE A 63 0.72 -10.98 -6.36
C ILE A 63 1.29 -11.40 -7.73
N THR A 64 1.99 -12.53 -7.72
CA THR A 64 2.52 -13.21 -8.91
C THR A 64 1.94 -14.62 -9.04
N ASP A 65 2.32 -15.36 -10.07
CA ASP A 65 1.98 -16.78 -10.22
C ASP A 65 2.57 -17.65 -9.10
N GLU A 66 3.67 -17.21 -8.50
CA GLU A 66 4.37 -17.94 -7.43
C GLU A 66 3.83 -17.59 -6.04
N GLY A 67 3.03 -16.52 -5.90
CA GLY A 67 2.43 -16.06 -4.65
C GLY A 67 2.59 -14.58 -4.38
N LEU A 68 2.49 -14.23 -3.10
CA LEU A 68 2.71 -12.85 -2.64
C LEU A 68 4.21 -12.54 -2.62
N VAL A 69 4.57 -11.44 -3.24
CA VAL A 69 5.91 -10.85 -3.21
C VAL A 69 5.86 -9.59 -2.36
N VAL A 70 6.86 -9.41 -1.50
CA VAL A 70 7.09 -8.17 -0.75
C VAL A 70 8.49 -7.69 -1.07
N GLU A 71 8.58 -6.47 -1.61
CA GLU A 71 9.85 -5.81 -1.91
C GLU A 71 10.04 -4.60 -1.00
N HIS A 72 11.26 -4.40 -0.53
CA HIS A 72 11.63 -3.25 0.27
C HIS A 72 12.67 -2.40 -0.47
N TYR A 73 12.38 -1.11 -0.60
CA TYR A 73 13.27 -0.09 -1.15
C TYR A 73 13.80 0.72 0.02
N LEU A 74 15.03 0.47 0.41
CA LEU A 74 15.68 1.08 1.57
C LEU A 74 16.70 2.14 1.11
N MET A 75 16.57 3.33 1.66
CA MET A 75 17.56 4.40 1.57
C MET A 75 18.33 4.46 2.89
N ARG A 76 19.61 4.15 2.87
CA ARG A 76 20.49 4.18 4.05
C ARG A 76 21.14 5.54 4.24
N ASP A 77 21.34 6.27 3.12
CA ASP A 77 21.88 7.62 3.10
C ASP A 77 21.17 8.44 2.02
N PHE A 78 21.18 9.76 2.15
CA PHE A 78 20.44 10.70 1.28
C PHE A 78 20.87 10.65 -0.19
N ASP A 79 22.11 10.29 -0.49
CA ASP A 79 22.60 10.11 -1.87
C ASP A 79 22.01 8.87 -2.57
N GLU A 80 21.44 7.93 -1.81
CA GLU A 80 20.75 6.76 -2.33
C GLU A 80 19.28 7.05 -2.72
N GLU A 81 18.74 8.24 -2.45
CA GLU A 81 17.34 8.55 -2.74
C GLU A 81 17.01 8.43 -4.24
N TYR A 82 17.85 9.02 -5.09
CA TYR A 82 17.59 8.99 -6.54
C TYR A 82 17.52 7.56 -7.12
N PRO A 83 18.54 6.70 -6.91
CA PRO A 83 18.47 5.31 -7.41
C PRO A 83 17.35 4.51 -6.77
N MET A 84 17.03 4.73 -5.49
CA MET A 84 15.91 4.09 -4.81
C MET A 84 14.58 4.47 -5.49
N LEU A 85 14.31 5.76 -5.68
CA LEU A 85 13.08 6.25 -6.32
C LEU A 85 12.97 5.80 -7.77
N GLN A 86 14.07 5.74 -8.50
CA GLN A 86 14.08 5.25 -9.88
C GLN A 86 13.70 3.76 -9.93
N SER A 87 14.30 2.94 -9.07
CA SER A 87 13.99 1.51 -8.97
C SER A 87 12.54 1.26 -8.57
N LEU A 88 12.05 2.04 -7.59
CA LEU A 88 10.66 2.02 -7.16
C LEU A 88 9.70 2.32 -8.33
N LEU A 89 9.97 3.39 -9.10
CA LEU A 89 9.15 3.75 -10.26
C LEU A 89 9.13 2.66 -11.33
N ASP A 90 10.25 2.00 -11.58
CA ASP A 90 10.34 0.94 -12.60
C ASP A 90 9.49 -0.28 -12.20
N THR A 91 9.40 -0.58 -10.91
CA THR A 91 8.47 -1.59 -10.41
C THR A 91 7.02 -1.13 -10.48
N LEU A 92 6.71 0.08 -10.01
CA LEU A 92 5.33 0.61 -10.00
C LEU A 92 4.69 0.68 -11.39
N LYS A 93 5.45 0.96 -12.45
CA LYS A 93 4.97 0.99 -13.84
C LYS A 93 4.35 -0.33 -14.34
N ARG A 94 4.61 -1.44 -13.66
CA ARG A 94 4.10 -2.77 -14.01
C ARG A 94 2.63 -2.94 -13.64
N PHE A 95 2.10 -2.09 -12.78
CA PHE A 95 0.78 -2.23 -12.17
C PHE A 95 -0.19 -1.17 -12.68
N LYS A 96 -1.49 -1.48 -12.57
CA LYS A 96 -2.58 -0.60 -13.00
C LYS A 96 -3.23 0.13 -11.82
N ILE A 97 -3.18 -0.45 -10.62
CA ILE A 97 -3.85 0.06 -9.43
C ILE A 97 -2.87 0.14 -8.28
N LEU A 98 -2.76 1.31 -7.68
CA LEU A 98 -2.08 1.52 -6.41
C LEU A 98 -3.07 1.29 -5.27
N VAL A 99 -2.69 0.50 -4.29
CA VAL A 99 -3.47 0.25 -3.06
C VAL A 99 -2.66 0.73 -1.87
N SER A 100 -3.29 1.46 -0.96
CA SER A 100 -2.66 1.89 0.29
C SER A 100 -3.67 1.94 1.43
N PHE A 101 -3.21 2.15 2.64
CA PHE A 101 -4.06 2.46 3.79
C PHE A 101 -3.73 3.86 4.32
N ASN A 102 -4.59 4.84 4.03
CA ASN A 102 -4.38 6.27 4.29
C ASN A 102 -3.26 6.93 3.44
N GLY A 103 -2.73 6.22 2.47
CA GLY A 103 -1.60 6.65 1.66
C GLY A 103 -1.94 7.76 0.67
N LYS A 104 -3.21 7.96 0.30
CA LYS A 104 -3.63 9.12 -0.51
C LYS A 104 -3.32 10.46 0.16
N SER A 105 -3.35 10.48 1.49
CA SER A 105 -3.14 11.70 2.27
C SER A 105 -1.70 11.85 2.77
N PHE A 106 -0.90 10.78 2.79
CA PHE A 106 0.42 10.78 3.41
C PHE A 106 1.51 10.22 2.48
N ASP A 107 1.49 8.91 2.21
CA ASP A 107 2.60 8.23 1.53
C ASP A 107 2.79 8.73 0.10
N TRP A 108 1.71 8.75 -0.68
CA TRP A 108 1.81 9.10 -2.09
C TRP A 108 2.18 10.57 -2.32
N PRO A 109 1.56 11.57 -1.65
CA PRO A 109 1.98 12.97 -1.78
C PRO A 109 3.44 13.21 -1.38
N LEU A 110 3.94 12.48 -0.37
CA LEU A 110 5.35 12.55 -0.01
C LEU A 110 6.23 12.03 -1.16
N LEU A 111 5.95 10.82 -1.65
CA LEU A 111 6.69 10.22 -2.77
C LEU A 111 6.62 11.10 -4.03
N GLU A 112 5.44 11.64 -4.37
CA GLU A 112 5.30 12.59 -5.49
C GLU A 112 6.24 13.79 -5.35
N SER A 113 6.28 14.39 -4.16
CA SER A 113 7.17 15.51 -3.87
C SER A 113 8.63 15.12 -4.08
N ARG A 114 9.04 13.95 -3.57
CA ARG A 114 10.41 13.45 -3.70
C ARG A 114 10.78 13.14 -5.16
N LEU A 115 9.85 12.58 -5.93
CA LEU A 115 10.01 12.33 -7.36
C LEU A 115 10.22 13.64 -8.13
N VAL A 116 9.45 14.69 -7.83
CA VAL A 116 9.60 16.02 -8.43
C VAL A 116 10.97 16.62 -8.09
N TYR A 117 11.39 16.56 -6.82
CA TYR A 117 12.72 17.04 -6.40
C TYR A 117 13.85 16.30 -7.12
N SER A 118 13.71 15.00 -7.29
CA SER A 118 14.67 14.14 -7.99
C SER A 118 14.58 14.28 -9.52
N ARG A 119 13.68 15.12 -10.06
CA ARG A 119 13.40 15.29 -11.49
C ARG A 119 13.03 13.99 -12.20
N LEU A 120 12.44 13.07 -11.48
CA LEU A 120 11.91 11.83 -12.01
C LEU A 120 10.47 12.06 -12.50
N ARG A 121 10.12 11.40 -13.61
CA ARG A 121 8.76 11.49 -14.15
C ARG A 121 7.80 10.68 -13.27
N ASN A 122 6.83 11.36 -12.68
CA ASN A 122 5.81 10.74 -11.84
C ASN A 122 4.87 9.82 -12.63
N ILE A 123 4.26 8.86 -11.92
CA ILE A 123 3.13 8.05 -12.37
C ILE A 123 1.85 8.73 -11.86
N ILE A 124 0.87 8.91 -12.74
CA ILE A 124 -0.41 9.52 -12.36
C ILE A 124 -1.37 8.39 -12.02
N TRP A 125 -1.78 8.33 -10.77
CA TRP A 125 -2.72 7.32 -10.28
C TRP A 125 -4.17 7.80 -10.20
N GLU A 126 -4.47 9.07 -10.37
CA GLU A 126 -5.79 9.72 -10.26
C GLU A 126 -6.91 8.78 -9.76
N ASP A 127 -7.66 8.16 -10.69
CA ASP A 127 -8.74 7.23 -10.36
C ASP A 127 -8.24 5.79 -10.05
N ALA A 128 -6.96 5.53 -10.24
CA ALA A 128 -6.33 4.21 -10.05
C ALA A 128 -5.64 4.03 -8.69
N HIS A 129 -5.86 4.92 -7.72
CA HIS A 129 -5.37 4.78 -6.36
C HIS A 129 -6.52 4.42 -5.41
N LEU A 130 -6.51 3.18 -4.91
CA LEU A 130 -7.44 2.67 -3.91
C LEU A 130 -6.89 2.89 -2.51
N ASP A 131 -7.47 3.83 -1.77
CA ASP A 131 -7.15 4.00 -0.35
C ASP A 131 -8.14 3.22 0.51
N LEU A 132 -7.65 2.18 1.17
CA LEU A 132 -8.46 1.24 1.97
C LEU A 132 -9.04 1.90 3.23
N LEU A 133 -8.46 2.99 3.74
CA LEU A 133 -9.05 3.73 4.85
C LEU A 133 -10.44 4.28 4.49
N HIS A 134 -10.61 4.79 3.25
CA HIS A 134 -11.91 5.27 2.80
C HIS A 134 -12.92 4.13 2.66
N VAL A 135 -12.48 2.97 2.20
CA VAL A 135 -13.30 1.75 2.13
C VAL A 135 -13.70 1.31 3.54
N ALA A 136 -12.74 1.22 4.46
CA ALA A 136 -12.99 0.83 5.85
C ALA A 136 -13.99 1.76 6.54
N ARG A 137 -13.82 3.07 6.40
CA ARG A 137 -14.77 4.06 6.94
C ARG A 137 -16.18 3.92 6.39
N ARG A 138 -16.30 3.60 5.12
CA ARG A 138 -17.61 3.40 4.47
C ARG A 138 -18.30 2.12 4.95
N LEU A 139 -17.55 1.03 5.14
CA LEU A 139 -18.11 -0.27 5.51
C LEU A 139 -18.33 -0.41 7.02
N TRP A 140 -17.42 0.11 7.83
CA TRP A 140 -17.38 -0.16 9.27
C TRP A 140 -17.36 1.08 10.15
N GLY A 141 -17.31 2.30 9.58
CA GLY A 141 -17.24 3.54 10.35
C GLY A 141 -18.41 3.78 11.31
N TYR A 142 -19.55 3.10 11.13
CA TYR A 142 -20.68 3.13 12.05
C TYR A 142 -20.60 2.07 13.17
N ARG A 143 -19.70 1.08 13.03
CA ARG A 143 -19.55 -0.03 14.00
C ARG A 143 -18.33 0.12 14.89
N LEU A 144 -17.26 0.64 14.31
CA LEU A 144 -15.96 0.74 14.97
C LEU A 144 -15.76 2.13 15.56
N SER A 145 -15.13 2.20 16.72
CA SER A 145 -14.72 3.46 17.35
C SER A 145 -13.59 4.15 16.57
N SER A 146 -12.80 3.35 15.88
CA SER A 146 -11.69 3.78 15.01
C SER A 146 -11.64 2.88 13.76
N CYS A 147 -11.29 3.48 12.61
CA CYS A 147 -10.96 2.75 11.39
C CYS A 147 -9.44 2.78 11.12
N SER A 148 -8.60 2.79 12.17
CA SER A 148 -7.17 2.58 11.99
C SER A 148 -6.89 1.16 11.48
N LEU A 149 -5.72 0.95 10.86
CA LEU A 149 -5.34 -0.38 10.38
C LEU A 149 -5.37 -1.41 11.52
N ILE A 150 -4.83 -1.05 12.70
CA ILE A 150 -4.85 -1.91 13.89
C ILE A 150 -6.28 -2.29 14.29
N SER A 151 -7.22 -1.32 14.34
CA SER A 151 -8.62 -1.61 14.70
C SER A 151 -9.29 -2.54 13.68
N ILE A 152 -9.01 -2.37 12.39
CA ILE A 152 -9.52 -3.26 11.34
C ILE A 152 -8.94 -4.67 11.48
N GLU A 153 -7.64 -4.78 11.74
CA GLU A 153 -6.98 -6.07 11.94
C GLU A 153 -7.55 -6.81 13.14
N GLU A 154 -7.72 -6.16 14.27
CA GLU A 154 -8.23 -6.77 15.50
C GLU A 154 -9.71 -7.09 15.42
N GLU A 155 -10.56 -6.12 15.05
CA GLU A 155 -12.01 -6.24 15.20
C GLU A 155 -12.69 -6.89 13.97
N ILE A 156 -12.08 -6.80 12.79
CA ILE A 156 -12.66 -7.34 11.56
C ILE A 156 -11.92 -8.62 11.12
N LEU A 157 -10.57 -8.62 11.14
CA LEU A 157 -9.78 -9.76 10.68
C LEU A 157 -9.44 -10.75 11.79
N GLY A 158 -9.68 -10.38 13.08
CA GLY A 158 -9.33 -11.22 14.23
C GLY A 158 -7.82 -11.40 14.42
N LEU A 159 -7.01 -10.45 13.93
CA LEU A 159 -5.57 -10.50 13.99
C LEU A 159 -5.09 -9.74 15.25
N GLN A 160 -4.29 -10.41 16.08
CA GLN A 160 -3.58 -9.76 17.17
C GLN A 160 -2.09 -9.68 16.81
N ARG A 161 -1.55 -8.45 16.78
CA ARG A 161 -0.11 -8.22 16.58
C ARG A 161 0.62 -8.59 17.87
N SER A 162 1.55 -9.55 17.82
CA SER A 162 2.29 -10.00 18.99
C SER A 162 3.60 -9.25 19.22
N ASP A 163 4.18 -8.61 18.20
CA ASP A 163 5.52 -8.01 18.23
C ASP A 163 5.61 -6.75 17.36
N ASP A 164 4.72 -5.77 17.59
CA ASP A 164 4.75 -4.52 16.83
C ASP A 164 5.88 -3.63 17.34
N ILE A 165 6.82 -3.28 16.46
CA ILE A 165 7.86 -2.29 16.76
C ILE A 165 7.20 -0.92 16.68
N PRO A 166 7.17 -0.12 17.77
CA PRO A 166 6.58 1.21 17.72
C PRO A 166 7.27 2.07 16.65
N GLY A 167 6.49 2.62 15.69
CA GLY A 167 6.99 3.44 14.58
C GLY A 167 7.58 4.80 14.97
N HIS A 168 7.93 5.01 16.25
CA HIS A 168 8.49 6.25 16.80
C HIS A 168 9.76 5.97 17.64
N MET A 169 10.70 5.23 17.07
CA MET A 169 12.06 5.19 17.63
C MET A 169 12.99 6.09 16.84
#